data_3be8cf73845f4626a3c7313939388978
#
_entry.id   3be8cf73845f4626a3c7313939388978
#
_cell.length_a   1.000
_cell.length_b   1.000
_cell.length_c   1.000
_cell.angle_alpha   90.00
_cell.angle_beta   90.00
_cell.angle_gamma   90.00
#
_symmetry.space_group_name_H-M   'P 1'
#
loop_
_entity.id
_entity.type
_entity.pdbx_description
1 polymer ?
#
loop_
_entity_poly.entity_id
_entity_poly.type
_entity_poly.pdbx_seq_one_letter_code
_entity_poly.pdbx_strand_id
1 'polypeptide(L)'
;MKRADLSHPRVFNDPEWAEGYYKRNAKDIERVGKRFVKLLRNSGFESGRILDTGCGFGAVAIELAKEFPDIEIAGIDLGEPLLQLGQSLAGKAGVADRIAFSKGDVHELDFESNSFDVVVNTFMVHIVDAPVSMLNEMERVAKNQGRIMITDLRRMWLGLIVRKLRTAFTLEEGMEIIRKSDLRQGKYSKGPFWWDYMVGT
;
A
#
# COMPACT_ATOMS: atom_id res chain seq x y z
N MET A 1 -1.20 -25.17 4.54
CA MET A 1 -2.08 -24.55 5.59
C MET A 1 -3.13 -23.72 4.85
N LYS A 2 -4.42 -23.93 5.13
CA LYS A 2 -5.51 -23.21 4.45
C LYS A 2 -5.51 -21.74 4.92
N ARG A 3 -5.76 -20.78 3.99
CA ARG A 3 -5.90 -19.35 4.31
C ARG A 3 -7.08 -19.14 5.26
N ALA A 4 -6.92 -18.28 6.25
CA ALA A 4 -8.04 -17.88 7.10
C ALA A 4 -8.90 -16.83 6.38
N ASP A 5 -10.21 -16.88 6.58
CA ASP A 5 -11.14 -15.92 6.01
C ASP A 5 -11.04 -14.56 6.73
N LEU A 6 -11.17 -13.48 5.95
CA LEU A 6 -11.09 -12.09 6.41
C LEU A 6 -12.47 -11.41 6.29
N SER A 7 -13.45 -11.86 7.03
CA SER A 7 -14.72 -11.13 7.10
C SER A 7 -14.58 -9.83 7.96
N HIS A 8 -14.23 -8.67 7.35
CA HIS A 8 -13.96 -7.45 8.13
C HIS A 8 -14.47 -6.11 7.59
N PRO A 9 -15.67 -5.94 7.05
CA PRO A 9 -16.06 -4.62 6.55
C PRO A 9 -16.37 -3.57 7.64
N ARG A 10 -16.53 -3.93 8.91
CA ARG A 10 -17.05 -3.00 9.95
C ARG A 10 -15.99 -2.39 10.87
N VAL A 11 -14.80 -2.94 10.95
CA VAL A 11 -13.79 -2.54 11.94
C VAL A 11 -13.06 -1.26 11.54
N PHE A 12 -12.98 -0.95 10.23
CA PHE A 12 -12.27 0.21 9.71
C PHE A 12 -12.87 1.57 10.09
N ASN A 13 -14.14 1.60 10.52
CA ASN A 13 -14.83 2.83 10.96
C ASN A 13 -14.81 3.03 12.48
N ASP A 14 -14.05 2.23 13.22
CA ASP A 14 -13.92 2.34 14.67
C ASP A 14 -12.62 3.10 15.02
N PRO A 15 -12.72 4.29 15.66
CA PRO A 15 -11.54 5.09 16.06
C PRO A 15 -10.61 4.37 17.04
N GLU A 16 -11.14 3.59 18.00
CA GLU A 16 -10.32 2.85 18.97
C GLU A 16 -9.53 1.75 18.28
N TRP A 17 -10.15 1.08 17.32
CA TRP A 17 -9.49 0.09 16.49
C TRP A 17 -8.37 0.75 15.67
N ALA A 18 -8.62 1.91 15.04
CA ALA A 18 -7.66 2.64 14.21
C ALA A 18 -6.42 3.04 15.04
N GLU A 19 -6.63 3.57 16.25
CA GLU A 19 -5.53 3.91 17.16
C GLU A 19 -4.74 2.67 17.60
N GLY A 20 -5.44 1.59 17.93
CA GLY A 20 -4.82 0.31 18.26
C GLY A 20 -4.04 -0.29 17.08
N TYR A 21 -4.55 -0.16 15.85
CA TYR A 21 -3.86 -0.58 14.63
C TYR A 21 -2.57 0.22 14.42
N TYR A 22 -2.63 1.53 14.55
CA TYR A 22 -1.47 2.42 14.49
C TYR A 22 -0.39 2.02 15.49
N LYS A 23 -0.74 1.92 16.78
CA LYS A 23 0.20 1.56 17.87
C LYS A 23 0.94 0.24 17.59
N ARG A 24 0.26 -0.73 16.98
CA ARG A 24 0.85 -2.05 16.70
C ARG A 24 1.67 -2.12 15.42
N ASN A 25 1.40 -1.26 14.41
CA ASN A 25 1.94 -1.44 13.06
C ASN A 25 2.80 -0.28 12.55
N ALA A 26 2.77 0.88 13.19
CA ALA A 26 3.42 2.10 12.71
C ALA A 26 4.89 1.85 12.31
N LYS A 27 5.70 1.28 13.21
CA LYS A 27 7.12 1.04 12.96
C LYS A 27 7.39 0.12 11.77
N ASP A 28 6.55 -0.90 11.56
CA ASP A 28 6.74 -1.84 10.47
C ASP A 28 6.37 -1.19 9.12
N ILE A 29 5.28 -0.40 9.09
CA ILE A 29 4.84 0.29 7.88
C ILE A 29 5.80 1.45 7.54
N GLU A 30 6.29 2.20 8.52
CA GLU A 30 7.34 3.21 8.34
C GLU A 30 8.62 2.61 7.72
N ARG A 31 9.02 1.41 8.13
CA ARG A 31 10.17 0.71 7.51
C ARG A 31 9.92 0.39 6.05
N VAL A 32 8.69 0.02 5.68
CA VAL A 32 8.32 -0.16 4.26
C VAL A 32 8.42 1.16 3.51
N GLY A 33 7.90 2.26 4.07
CA GLY A 33 8.02 3.61 3.50
C GLY A 33 9.49 4.00 3.24
N LYS A 34 10.36 3.84 4.22
CA LYS A 34 11.82 4.10 4.08
C LYS A 34 12.47 3.22 3.02
N ARG A 35 12.01 1.98 2.87
CA ARG A 35 12.48 1.10 1.81
C ARG A 35 12.01 1.57 0.43
N PHE A 36 10.77 2.02 0.30
CA PHE A 36 10.25 2.59 -0.94
C PHE A 36 10.99 3.87 -1.32
N VAL A 37 11.27 4.75 -0.36
CA VAL A 37 12.16 5.91 -0.56
C VAL A 37 13.49 5.50 -1.19
N LYS A 38 14.18 4.51 -0.61
CA LYS A 38 15.46 4.03 -1.14
C LYS A 38 15.34 3.48 -2.56
N LEU A 39 14.28 2.72 -2.85
CA LEU A 39 14.06 2.15 -4.19
C LEU A 39 13.77 3.25 -5.21
N LEU A 40 12.95 4.23 -4.88
CA LEU A 40 12.63 5.37 -5.74
C LEU A 40 13.87 6.23 -6.03
N ARG A 41 14.69 6.54 -5.02
CA ARG A 41 15.97 7.23 -5.23
C ARG A 41 16.89 6.46 -6.17
N ASN A 42 17.04 5.16 -5.96
CA ASN A 42 17.90 4.32 -6.80
C ASN A 42 17.39 4.22 -8.24
N SER A 43 16.10 4.42 -8.49
CA SER A 43 15.48 4.46 -9.82
C SER A 43 15.52 5.84 -10.47
N GLY A 44 16.15 6.85 -9.83
CA GLY A 44 16.23 8.22 -10.33
C GLY A 44 14.90 8.99 -10.23
N PHE A 45 13.98 8.58 -9.36
CA PHE A 45 12.76 9.35 -9.12
C PHE A 45 13.06 10.57 -8.24
N GLU A 46 12.62 11.74 -8.65
CA GLU A 46 12.87 13.01 -7.95
C GLU A 46 11.57 13.74 -7.61
N SER A 47 10.60 13.73 -8.51
CA SER A 47 9.35 14.48 -8.37
C SER A 47 8.18 13.82 -9.12
N GLY A 48 6.96 14.26 -8.84
CA GLY A 48 5.75 13.82 -9.53
C GLY A 48 4.61 13.45 -8.59
N ARG A 49 3.58 12.83 -9.14
CA ARG A 49 2.37 12.44 -8.41
C ARG A 49 2.45 10.97 -7.97
N ILE A 50 2.17 10.74 -6.71
CA ILE A 50 2.17 9.41 -6.10
C ILE A 50 0.76 9.06 -5.61
N LEU A 51 0.32 7.83 -5.83
CA LEU A 51 -0.89 7.28 -5.24
C LEU A 51 -0.52 6.20 -4.22
N ASP A 52 -1.05 6.31 -3.00
CA ASP A 52 -0.96 5.27 -1.95
C ASP A 52 -2.33 4.61 -1.81
N THR A 53 -2.49 3.40 -2.36
CA THR A 53 -3.74 2.64 -2.37
C THR A 53 -3.87 1.79 -1.11
N GLY A 54 -4.90 2.06 -0.31
CA GLY A 54 -5.05 1.49 1.02
C GLY A 54 -4.04 2.08 2.00
N CYS A 55 -3.93 3.42 2.01
CA CYS A 55 -2.89 4.16 2.73
C CYS A 55 -2.98 4.05 4.26
N GLY A 56 -4.14 3.64 4.80
CA GLY A 56 -4.39 3.58 6.23
C GLY A 56 -4.13 4.92 6.91
N PHE A 57 -3.25 4.95 7.91
CA PHE A 57 -2.82 6.17 8.60
C PHE A 57 -1.63 6.88 7.91
N GLY A 58 -1.38 6.60 6.63
CA GLY A 58 -0.46 7.35 5.78
C GLY A 58 1.03 7.21 6.07
N ALA A 59 1.47 6.16 6.77
CA ALA A 59 2.88 6.04 7.16
C ALA A 59 3.83 6.01 5.96
N VAL A 60 3.46 5.31 4.87
CA VAL A 60 4.27 5.27 3.64
C VAL A 60 4.27 6.65 2.96
N ALA A 61 3.10 7.25 2.79
CA ALA A 61 2.94 8.58 2.21
C ALA A 61 3.78 9.64 2.97
N ILE A 62 3.76 9.62 4.30
CA ILE A 62 4.53 10.54 5.14
C ILE A 62 6.04 10.34 4.94
N GLU A 63 6.55 9.11 4.91
CA GLU A 63 7.98 8.87 4.67
C GLU A 63 8.40 9.31 3.26
N LEU A 64 7.57 9.10 2.24
CA LEU A 64 7.83 9.61 0.89
C LEU A 64 7.85 11.14 0.86
N ALA A 65 6.86 11.80 1.48
CA ALA A 65 6.79 13.25 1.50
C ALA A 65 7.92 13.92 2.28
N LYS A 66 8.43 13.30 3.35
CA LYS A 66 9.63 13.79 4.06
C LYS A 66 10.87 13.81 3.20
N GLU A 67 10.96 12.86 2.28
CA GLU A 67 12.16 12.59 1.50
C GLU A 67 12.21 13.34 0.18
N PHE A 68 11.05 13.46 -0.48
CA PHE A 68 10.91 14.11 -1.77
C PHE A 68 10.12 15.41 -1.62
N PRO A 69 10.75 16.58 -1.73
CA PRO A 69 10.06 17.87 -1.53
C PRO A 69 9.06 18.21 -2.64
N ASP A 70 9.34 17.75 -3.88
CA ASP A 70 8.60 18.12 -5.07
C ASP A 70 7.64 17.01 -5.53
N ILE A 71 6.88 16.44 -4.59
CA ILE A 71 5.85 15.43 -4.89
C ILE A 71 4.48 15.83 -4.36
N GLU A 72 3.45 15.33 -5.01
CA GLU A 72 2.07 15.34 -4.54
C GLU A 72 1.61 13.91 -4.30
N ILE A 73 1.02 13.63 -3.14
CA ILE A 73 0.53 12.29 -2.79
C ILE A 73 -0.97 12.32 -2.61
N ALA A 74 -1.66 11.40 -3.28
CA ALA A 74 -3.04 11.02 -2.95
C ALA A 74 -3.01 9.73 -2.14
N GLY A 75 -3.60 9.73 -0.95
CA GLY A 75 -3.77 8.55 -0.11
C GLY A 75 -5.24 8.16 -0.04
N ILE A 76 -5.56 6.93 -0.46
CA ILE A 76 -6.94 6.41 -0.51
C ILE A 76 -7.10 5.26 0.48
N ASP A 77 -8.15 5.33 1.31
CA ASP A 77 -8.54 4.24 2.22
C ASP A 77 -10.05 4.27 2.49
N LEU A 78 -10.65 3.17 2.88
CA LEU A 78 -12.06 3.09 3.31
C LEU A 78 -12.27 3.54 4.76
N GLY A 79 -11.22 3.49 5.59
CA GLY A 79 -11.25 3.74 7.02
C GLY A 79 -11.11 5.21 7.37
N GLU A 80 -12.21 5.95 7.47
CA GLU A 80 -12.22 7.37 7.84
C GLU A 80 -11.38 7.69 9.09
N PRO A 81 -11.45 6.93 10.21
CA PRO A 81 -10.61 7.18 11.38
C PRO A 81 -9.11 7.03 11.11
N LEU A 82 -8.71 6.15 10.18
CA LEU A 82 -7.31 6.01 9.78
C LEU A 82 -6.85 7.23 8.97
N LEU A 83 -7.68 7.74 8.05
CA LEU A 83 -7.38 8.93 7.25
C LEU A 83 -7.24 10.17 8.15
N GLN A 84 -8.14 10.36 9.12
CA GLN A 84 -8.06 11.45 10.09
C GLN A 84 -6.77 11.37 10.93
N LEU A 85 -6.40 10.18 11.36
CA LEU A 85 -5.13 9.96 12.05
C LEU A 85 -3.94 10.28 11.12
N GLY A 86 -3.99 9.86 9.85
CA GLY A 86 -3.00 10.16 8.83
C GLY A 86 -2.81 11.65 8.63
N GLN A 87 -3.90 12.40 8.52
CA GLN A 87 -3.87 13.87 8.40
C GLN A 87 -3.18 14.52 9.61
N SER A 88 -3.51 14.06 10.84
CA SER A 88 -2.87 14.53 12.06
C SER A 88 -1.36 14.22 12.09
N LEU A 89 -0.97 13.02 11.69
CA LEU A 89 0.44 12.58 11.65
C LEU A 89 1.24 13.35 10.58
N ALA A 90 0.66 13.58 9.40
CA ALA A 90 1.25 14.38 8.34
C ALA A 90 1.46 15.84 8.78
N GLY A 91 0.50 16.42 9.51
CA GLY A 91 0.63 17.76 10.12
C GLY A 91 1.79 17.82 11.12
N LYS A 92 1.89 16.84 12.02
CA LYS A 92 3.02 16.74 12.98
C LYS A 92 4.38 16.56 12.30
N ALA A 93 4.38 15.91 11.13
CA ALA A 93 5.59 15.70 10.33
C ALA A 93 5.96 16.90 9.44
N GLY A 94 5.10 17.92 9.33
CA GLY A 94 5.31 19.10 8.48
C GLY A 94 5.20 18.83 6.98
N VAL A 95 4.36 17.84 6.59
CA VAL A 95 4.21 17.40 5.18
C VAL A 95 2.74 17.36 4.72
N ALA A 96 1.82 17.88 5.53
CA ALA A 96 0.38 17.79 5.27
C ALA A 96 -0.07 18.55 4.00
N ASP A 97 0.68 19.53 3.59
CA ASP A 97 0.46 20.34 2.36
C ASP A 97 0.69 19.56 1.07
N ARG A 98 1.40 18.44 1.15
CA ARG A 98 1.74 17.57 0.00
C ARG A 98 1.01 16.23 -0.02
N ILE A 99 0.15 15.95 0.97
CA ILE A 99 -0.59 14.69 1.07
C ILE A 99 -2.08 14.98 1.19
N ALA A 100 -2.84 14.57 0.19
CA ALA A 100 -4.31 14.59 0.21
C ALA A 100 -4.82 13.20 0.60
N PHE A 101 -5.42 13.08 1.79
CA PHE A 101 -6.10 11.86 2.21
C PHE A 101 -7.57 11.92 1.85
N SER A 102 -8.11 10.89 1.21
CA SER A 102 -9.53 10.81 0.85
C SER A 102 -10.08 9.40 1.00
N LYS A 103 -11.36 9.32 1.34
CA LYS A 103 -12.08 8.06 1.39
C LYS A 103 -12.36 7.59 -0.03
N GLY A 104 -12.04 6.32 -0.32
CA GLY A 104 -12.29 5.73 -1.63
C GLY A 104 -12.10 4.23 -1.63
N ASP A 105 -12.71 3.57 -2.62
CA ASP A 105 -12.57 2.14 -2.85
C ASP A 105 -11.41 1.89 -3.82
N VAL A 106 -10.48 1.03 -3.43
CA VAL A 106 -9.33 0.66 -4.25
C VAL A 106 -9.71 -0.19 -5.48
N HIS A 107 -10.95 -0.69 -5.52
CA HIS A 107 -11.47 -1.44 -6.67
C HIS A 107 -12.06 -0.55 -7.78
N GLU A 108 -12.33 0.73 -7.47
CA GLU A 108 -12.88 1.73 -8.39
C GLU A 108 -12.31 3.11 -8.02
N LEU A 109 -11.11 3.42 -8.51
CA LEU A 109 -10.40 4.65 -8.18
C LEU A 109 -10.95 5.82 -9.00
N ASP A 110 -11.38 6.88 -8.32
CA ASP A 110 -11.85 8.13 -8.94
C ASP A 110 -10.67 9.00 -9.43
N PHE A 111 -9.84 8.42 -10.30
CA PHE A 111 -8.74 9.08 -10.97
C PHE A 111 -8.69 8.71 -12.44
N GLU A 112 -8.23 9.64 -13.26
CA GLU A 112 -8.00 9.40 -14.68
C GLU A 112 -6.89 8.37 -14.91
N SER A 113 -6.98 7.65 -16.03
CA SER A 113 -5.92 6.75 -16.46
C SER A 113 -4.61 7.52 -16.70
N ASN A 114 -3.47 6.89 -16.44
CA ASN A 114 -2.13 7.46 -16.66
C ASN A 114 -1.89 8.79 -15.90
N SER A 115 -2.37 8.93 -14.66
CA SER A 115 -2.28 10.15 -13.88
C SER A 115 -1.16 10.16 -12.81
N PHE A 116 -0.62 8.98 -12.44
CA PHE A 116 0.39 8.89 -11.39
C PHE A 116 1.75 8.38 -11.89
N ASP A 117 2.81 9.02 -11.43
CA ASP A 117 4.21 8.63 -11.70
C ASP A 117 4.61 7.39 -10.88
N VAL A 118 4.03 7.26 -9.69
CA VAL A 118 4.24 6.13 -8.78
C VAL A 118 2.91 5.72 -8.17
N VAL A 119 2.63 4.41 -8.13
CA VAL A 119 1.52 3.83 -7.37
C VAL A 119 2.09 2.86 -6.36
N VAL A 120 1.77 3.06 -5.07
CA VAL A 120 2.22 2.17 -4.00
C VAL A 120 1.06 1.43 -3.36
N ASN A 121 1.31 0.21 -2.91
CA ASN A 121 0.34 -0.61 -2.18
C ASN A 121 1.06 -1.40 -1.08
N THR A 122 0.56 -1.29 0.14
CA THR A 122 1.23 -1.89 1.29
C THR A 122 0.25 -2.69 2.14
N PHE A 123 0.43 -4.01 2.18
CA PHE A 123 -0.35 -4.94 3.00
C PHE A 123 -1.86 -4.97 2.69
N MET A 124 -2.23 -4.74 1.42
CA MET A 124 -3.62 -4.71 0.97
C MET A 124 -4.05 -5.95 0.19
N VAL A 125 -3.17 -6.53 -0.65
CA VAL A 125 -3.52 -7.63 -1.55
C VAL A 125 -4.16 -8.80 -0.79
N HIS A 126 -3.71 -9.08 0.43
CA HIS A 126 -4.22 -10.19 1.23
C HIS A 126 -5.52 -9.88 1.99
N ILE A 127 -5.97 -8.62 2.03
CA ILE A 127 -7.18 -8.23 2.80
C ILE A 127 -8.36 -7.80 1.93
N VAL A 128 -8.13 -7.40 0.68
CA VAL A 128 -9.22 -7.02 -0.23
C VAL A 128 -9.96 -8.23 -0.80
N ASP A 129 -11.25 -8.07 -1.10
CA ASP A 129 -12.10 -9.16 -1.61
C ASP A 129 -11.76 -9.53 -3.06
N ALA A 130 -11.45 -8.52 -3.91
CA ALA A 130 -11.12 -8.67 -5.32
C ALA A 130 -9.74 -8.10 -5.65
N PRO A 131 -8.62 -8.76 -5.24
CA PRO A 131 -7.29 -8.21 -5.42
C PRO A 131 -6.91 -7.98 -6.89
N VAL A 132 -7.42 -8.77 -7.82
CA VAL A 132 -7.18 -8.56 -9.26
C VAL A 132 -7.78 -7.23 -9.73
N SER A 133 -9.01 -6.91 -9.31
CA SER A 133 -9.65 -5.62 -9.66
C SER A 133 -8.86 -4.44 -9.13
N MET A 134 -8.42 -4.48 -7.86
CA MET A 134 -7.55 -3.46 -7.28
C MET A 134 -6.25 -3.29 -8.08
N LEU A 135 -5.60 -4.38 -8.46
CA LEU A 135 -4.35 -4.34 -9.23
C LEU A 135 -4.55 -3.76 -10.63
N ASN A 136 -5.67 -4.06 -11.28
CA ASN A 136 -6.03 -3.49 -12.58
C ASN A 136 -6.27 -1.98 -12.48
N GLU A 137 -6.91 -1.51 -11.42
CA GLU A 137 -7.07 -0.08 -11.18
C GLU A 137 -5.71 0.61 -10.92
N MET A 138 -4.82 -0.02 -10.16
CA MET A 138 -3.46 0.49 -9.97
C MET A 138 -2.70 0.62 -11.30
N GLU A 139 -2.81 -0.38 -12.19
CA GLU A 139 -2.21 -0.31 -13.53
C GLU A 139 -2.86 0.78 -14.38
N ARG A 140 -4.19 0.90 -14.36
CA ARG A 140 -4.93 1.90 -15.13
C ARG A 140 -4.51 3.34 -14.80
N VAL A 141 -4.37 3.64 -13.51
CA VAL A 141 -4.03 4.99 -13.05
C VAL A 141 -2.53 5.30 -13.11
N ALA A 142 -1.66 4.29 -13.13
CA ALA A 142 -0.23 4.47 -13.31
C ALA A 142 0.08 4.92 -14.75
N LYS A 143 1.01 5.86 -14.91
CA LYS A 143 1.52 6.27 -16.23
C LYS A 143 2.24 5.09 -16.91
N ASN A 144 2.27 5.09 -18.24
CA ASN A 144 2.92 4.05 -19.03
C ASN A 144 4.38 3.75 -18.62
N GLN A 145 5.12 4.77 -18.20
CA GLN A 145 6.48 4.65 -17.66
C GLN A 145 6.50 4.81 -16.13
N GLY A 146 5.34 4.86 -15.50
CA GLY A 146 5.19 4.97 -14.06
C GLY A 146 5.66 3.70 -13.34
N ARG A 147 5.90 3.85 -12.07
CA ARG A 147 6.35 2.76 -11.19
C ARG A 147 5.18 2.24 -10.38
N ILE A 148 5.13 0.92 -10.19
CA ILE A 148 4.17 0.30 -9.26
C ILE A 148 4.96 -0.50 -8.23
N MET A 149 4.69 -0.26 -6.96
CA MET A 149 5.43 -0.85 -5.85
C MET A 149 4.45 -1.51 -4.88
N ILE A 150 4.47 -2.83 -4.86
CA ILE A 150 3.59 -3.65 -4.02
C ILE A 150 4.43 -4.37 -2.97
N THR A 151 4.02 -4.28 -1.72
CA THR A 151 4.57 -5.07 -0.61
C THR A 151 3.43 -5.72 0.14
N ASP A 152 3.48 -7.03 0.31
CA ASP A 152 2.46 -7.72 1.09
C ASP A 152 3.05 -8.80 2.02
N LEU A 153 2.26 -9.21 3.01
CA LEU A 153 2.62 -10.26 3.92
C LEU A 153 2.73 -11.62 3.20
N ARG A 154 3.68 -12.42 3.63
CA ARG A 154 3.88 -13.77 3.10
C ARG A 154 3.46 -14.81 4.13
N ARG A 155 2.49 -15.67 3.76
CA ARG A 155 2.11 -16.83 4.56
C ARG A 155 3.24 -17.85 4.57
N MET A 156 3.57 -18.29 5.77
CA MET A 156 4.56 -19.33 6.01
C MET A 156 4.14 -20.18 7.22
N TRP A 157 4.88 -21.21 7.56
CA TRP A 157 4.58 -22.12 8.67
C TRP A 157 4.42 -21.39 10.02
N LEU A 158 5.10 -20.26 10.25
CA LEU A 158 4.92 -19.39 11.42
C LEU A 158 3.50 -18.81 11.54
N GLY A 159 2.68 -18.84 10.51
CA GLY A 159 1.26 -18.51 10.58
C GLY A 159 0.47 -19.42 11.53
N LEU A 160 1.02 -20.55 11.96
CA LEU A 160 0.46 -21.35 13.05
C LEU A 160 0.48 -20.60 14.38
N ILE A 161 1.46 -19.72 14.59
CA ILE A 161 1.66 -18.95 15.82
C ILE A 161 1.28 -17.47 15.62
N VAL A 162 1.64 -16.88 14.48
CA VAL A 162 1.42 -15.46 14.18
C VAL A 162 0.14 -15.29 13.37
N ARG A 163 -0.94 -14.84 14.01
CA ARG A 163 -2.29 -14.70 13.42
C ARG A 163 -2.29 -13.90 12.10
N LYS A 164 -1.54 -12.80 12.01
CA LYS A 164 -1.44 -11.96 10.80
C LYS A 164 -0.99 -12.74 9.56
N LEU A 165 -0.11 -13.74 9.73
CA LEU A 165 0.40 -14.54 8.61
C LEU A 165 -0.58 -15.61 8.13
N ARG A 166 -1.67 -15.87 8.87
CA ARG A 166 -2.69 -16.86 8.47
C ARG A 166 -3.57 -16.39 7.33
N THR A 167 -3.76 -15.08 7.22
CA THR A 167 -4.60 -14.45 6.18
C THR A 167 -3.81 -14.11 4.93
N ALA A 168 -2.49 -13.99 5.04
CA ALA A 168 -1.59 -13.68 3.93
C ALA A 168 -1.60 -14.78 2.84
N PHE A 169 -1.19 -14.41 1.64
CA PHE A 169 -0.93 -15.35 0.55
C PHE A 169 0.47 -15.97 0.67
N THR A 170 0.66 -17.18 0.15
CA THR A 170 2.01 -17.67 -0.17
C THR A 170 2.58 -16.83 -1.33
N LEU A 171 3.89 -16.94 -1.57
CA LEU A 171 4.48 -16.26 -2.73
C LEU A 171 3.84 -16.72 -4.05
N GLU A 172 3.59 -18.03 -4.19
CA GLU A 172 2.98 -18.59 -5.39
C GLU A 172 1.55 -18.08 -5.60
N GLU A 173 0.74 -18.05 -4.54
CA GLU A 173 -0.63 -17.51 -4.58
C GLU A 173 -0.62 -16.01 -4.93
N GLY A 174 0.29 -15.23 -4.33
CA GLY A 174 0.46 -13.80 -4.64
C GLY A 174 0.86 -13.59 -6.11
N MET A 175 1.83 -14.35 -6.60
CA MET A 175 2.24 -14.27 -8.02
C MET A 175 1.15 -14.76 -8.98
N GLU A 176 0.29 -15.68 -8.56
CA GLU A 176 -0.87 -16.10 -9.35
C GLU A 176 -1.89 -14.96 -9.49
N ILE A 177 -2.13 -14.20 -8.42
CA ILE A 177 -2.98 -13.00 -8.45
C ILE A 177 -2.39 -11.95 -9.39
N ILE A 178 -1.09 -11.67 -9.29
CA ILE A 178 -0.38 -10.75 -10.19
C ILE A 178 -0.54 -11.19 -11.65
N ARG A 179 -0.34 -12.48 -11.96
CA ARG A 179 -0.49 -12.99 -13.35
C ARG A 179 -1.91 -12.89 -13.91
N LYS A 180 -2.94 -12.87 -13.04
CA LYS A 180 -4.34 -12.69 -13.45
C LYS A 180 -4.75 -11.24 -13.63
N SER A 181 -3.93 -10.32 -13.19
CA SER A 181 -4.17 -8.87 -13.35
C SER A 181 -3.53 -8.34 -14.62
N ASP A 182 -3.89 -7.10 -14.96
CA ASP A 182 -3.35 -6.34 -16.10
C ASP A 182 -2.00 -5.69 -15.79
N LEU A 183 -1.43 -5.93 -14.59
CA LEU A 183 -0.15 -5.34 -14.20
C LEU A 183 0.95 -5.70 -15.20
N ARG A 184 1.67 -4.68 -15.65
CA ARG A 184 2.87 -4.83 -16.48
C ARG A 184 3.90 -5.73 -15.82
N GLN A 185 4.75 -6.33 -16.65
CA GLN A 185 5.82 -7.19 -16.15
C GLN A 185 6.74 -6.43 -15.18
N GLY A 186 6.91 -6.99 -14.01
CA GLY A 186 7.76 -6.47 -12.94
C GLY A 186 8.71 -7.53 -12.39
N LYS A 187 9.49 -7.12 -11.40
CA LYS A 187 10.38 -8.00 -10.63
C LYS A 187 9.74 -8.32 -9.28
N TYR A 188 9.80 -9.56 -8.87
CA TYR A 188 9.40 -9.94 -7.53
C TYR A 188 10.61 -10.23 -6.64
N SER A 189 10.46 -9.97 -5.36
CA SER A 189 11.40 -10.35 -4.33
C SER A 189 10.65 -10.88 -3.10
N LYS A 190 11.37 -11.54 -2.20
CA LYS A 190 10.78 -12.06 -0.96
C LYS A 190 11.72 -11.87 0.22
N GLY A 191 11.13 -11.50 1.34
CA GLY A 191 11.78 -11.52 2.63
C GLY A 191 11.24 -12.66 3.52
N PRO A 192 11.65 -12.69 4.80
CA PRO A 192 11.17 -13.70 5.75
C PRO A 192 9.64 -13.69 5.91
N PHE A 193 9.00 -12.51 5.91
CA PHE A 193 7.58 -12.33 6.24
C PHE A 193 6.77 -11.59 5.19
N TRP A 194 7.39 -11.16 4.07
CA TRP A 194 6.75 -10.38 3.00
C TRP A 194 7.21 -10.85 1.63
N TRP A 195 6.48 -10.44 0.64
CA TRP A 195 6.87 -10.47 -0.77
C TRP A 195 6.64 -9.09 -1.38
N ASP A 196 7.40 -8.80 -2.40
CA ASP A 196 7.30 -7.56 -3.18
C ASP A 196 7.08 -7.87 -4.64
N TYR A 197 6.38 -6.96 -5.33
CA TYR A 197 6.31 -6.90 -6.78
C TYR A 197 6.54 -5.45 -7.21
N MET A 198 7.50 -5.22 -8.09
CA MET A 198 7.95 -3.89 -8.49
C MET A 198 7.97 -3.77 -10.01
N VAL A 199 7.32 -2.73 -10.54
CA VAL A 199 7.30 -2.37 -11.96
C VAL A 199 8.06 -1.06 -12.13
N GLY A 200 8.95 -0.97 -13.13
CA GLY A 200 9.65 0.25 -13.47
C GLY A 200 10.75 0.68 -12.48
N THR A 201 11.24 -0.25 -11.62
CA THR A 201 12.29 0.01 -10.62
C THR A 201 13.58 -0.75 -10.92
#